data_f0a4eb86f24a572ae439d8136e406870
#
_entry.id   f0a4eb86f24a572ae439d8136e406870
#
_cell.length_a   1.000
_cell.length_b   1.000
_cell.length_c   1.000
_cell.angle_alpha   90.00
_cell.angle_beta   90.00
_cell.angle_gamma   90.00
#
_symmetry.space_group_name_H-M   'P 1'
#
loop_
_entity.id
_entity.type
_entity.pdbx_description
1 polymer ?
#
loop_
_entity_poly.entity_id
_entity_poly.type
_entity_poly.pdbx_seq_one_letter_code
_entity_poly.pdbx_strand_id
1 'polypeptide(L)'
;MLYELATGELPFGAPTTDGGLRQRLWMVPAPPRKHRPDLAPWLQEIILRCLEPEAAQRYPSAAHLALDLANPTQVRITERGRRTQGTPFLAHLKRWLRAAGMHYPPSPLPSPQIEETPIVMVAVPHSDVTDATLYSLREAVARSLGIRPGARLACVTVLSPSASSTSDSARSETALHRQHHARL
;
A
#
# COMPACT_ATOMS: atom_id res chain seq x y z
N MET A 1 8.72 9.71 7.46
CA MET A 1 9.34 8.38 7.72
C MET A 1 9.51 7.55 6.44
N LEU A 2 8.47 6.95 5.81
CA LEU A 2 8.67 6.07 4.63
C LEU A 2 9.37 6.78 3.46
N TYR A 3 8.98 8.03 3.16
CA TYR A 3 9.63 8.86 2.16
C TYR A 3 11.11 9.10 2.49
N GLU A 4 11.40 9.50 3.72
CA GLU A 4 12.74 9.77 4.23
C GLU A 4 13.62 8.51 4.24
N LEU A 5 13.08 7.38 4.68
CA LEU A 5 13.78 6.09 4.59
C LEU A 5 14.17 5.72 3.16
N ALA A 6 13.33 6.06 2.20
CA ALA A 6 13.57 5.75 0.78
C ALA A 6 14.51 6.73 0.09
N THR A 7 14.57 7.99 0.51
CA THR A 7 15.25 9.07 -0.20
C THR A 7 16.37 9.75 0.58
N GLY A 8 16.40 9.62 1.90
CA GLY A 8 17.25 10.39 2.79
C GLY A 8 16.76 11.84 3.04
N GLU A 9 15.66 12.26 2.41
CA GLU A 9 15.15 13.62 2.43
C GLU A 9 13.76 13.68 3.07
N LEU A 10 13.42 14.83 3.66
CA LEU A 10 12.07 15.07 4.17
C LEU A 10 11.13 15.52 3.04
N PRO A 11 9.90 14.98 2.94
CA PRO A 11 9.00 15.24 1.82
C PRO A 11 8.56 16.71 1.69
N PHE A 12 8.58 17.45 2.80
CA PHE A 12 8.18 18.86 2.90
C PHE A 12 9.25 19.72 3.56
N GLY A 13 10.50 19.26 3.58
CA GLY A 13 11.59 19.90 4.32
C GLY A 13 11.38 19.83 5.83
N ALA A 14 12.13 20.67 6.57
CA ALA A 14 12.06 20.77 8.04
C ALA A 14 11.43 22.11 8.45
N PRO A 15 10.10 22.29 8.34
CA PRO A 15 9.47 23.55 8.67
C PRO A 15 9.50 23.79 10.19
N THR A 16 9.97 24.97 10.60
CA THR A 16 10.03 25.42 11.99
C THR A 16 8.88 26.38 12.36
N THR A 17 8.05 26.77 11.39
CA THR A 17 6.96 27.72 11.58
C THR A 17 5.60 27.07 11.27
N ASP A 18 4.52 27.61 11.85
CA ASP A 18 3.15 27.17 11.56
C ASP A 18 2.79 27.29 10.08
N GLY A 19 3.26 28.35 9.41
CA GLY A 19 3.11 28.52 7.97
C GLY A 19 3.79 27.41 7.17
N GLY A 20 4.99 27.02 7.58
CA GLY A 20 5.70 25.88 7.00
C GLY A 20 4.98 24.55 7.23
N LEU A 21 4.40 24.35 8.42
CA LEU A 21 3.60 23.15 8.71
C LEU A 21 2.33 23.08 7.85
N ARG A 22 1.71 24.21 7.55
CA ARG A 22 0.53 24.28 6.65
C ARG A 22 0.86 23.98 5.18
N GLN A 23 2.11 24.09 4.77
CA GLN A 23 2.52 23.80 3.38
C GLN A 23 2.15 22.38 2.94
N ARG A 24 2.13 21.40 3.84
CA ARG A 24 1.70 20.02 3.52
C ARG A 24 0.24 19.92 3.05
N LEU A 25 -0.60 20.94 3.27
CA LEU A 25 -2.00 20.93 2.83
C LEU A 25 -2.12 21.17 1.32
N TRP A 26 -1.14 21.81 0.70
CA TRP A 26 -1.18 22.18 -0.72
C TRP A 26 0.12 21.82 -1.46
N MET A 27 1.22 21.69 -0.77
CA MET A 27 2.50 21.35 -1.38
C MET A 27 2.50 19.88 -1.83
N VAL A 28 2.92 19.65 -3.05
CA VAL A 28 3.17 18.29 -3.56
C VAL A 28 4.62 17.97 -3.29
N PRO A 29 4.93 16.90 -2.55
CA PRO A 29 6.30 16.51 -2.33
C PRO A 29 6.98 16.16 -3.65
N ALA A 30 8.28 16.35 -3.74
CA ALA A 30 9.05 15.88 -4.87
C ALA A 30 8.86 14.36 -5.01
N PRO A 31 8.75 13.82 -6.23
CA PRO A 31 8.67 12.37 -6.37
C PRO A 31 9.97 11.72 -5.85
N PRO A 32 9.89 10.65 -5.05
CA PRO A 32 11.06 9.94 -4.54
C PRO A 32 12.08 9.59 -5.61
N ARG A 33 11.63 9.23 -6.81
CA ARG A 33 12.49 8.89 -7.96
C ARG A 33 13.28 10.07 -8.52
N LYS A 34 12.98 11.30 -8.11
CA LYS A 34 13.84 12.46 -8.39
C LYS A 34 15.16 12.38 -7.61
N HIS A 35 15.12 11.89 -6.37
CA HIS A 35 16.27 11.71 -5.48
C HIS A 35 16.93 10.34 -5.71
N ARG A 36 16.12 9.33 -5.94
CA ARG A 36 16.52 7.93 -6.14
C ARG A 36 15.91 7.38 -7.43
N PRO A 37 16.54 7.57 -8.59
CA PRO A 37 16.02 7.11 -9.89
C PRO A 37 15.82 5.59 -9.99
N ASP A 38 16.59 4.83 -9.22
CA ASP A 38 16.54 3.38 -9.08
C ASP A 38 15.32 2.87 -8.31
N LEU A 39 14.61 3.76 -7.60
CA LEU A 39 13.44 3.38 -6.82
C LEU A 39 12.33 2.82 -7.71
N ALA A 40 11.78 1.68 -7.33
CA ALA A 40 10.70 1.05 -8.08
C ALA A 40 9.44 1.94 -8.13
N PRO A 41 8.74 2.01 -9.29
CA PRO A 41 7.53 2.84 -9.44
C PRO A 41 6.41 2.50 -8.47
N TRP A 42 6.24 1.22 -8.12
CA TRP A 42 5.23 0.78 -7.16
C TRP A 42 5.50 1.33 -5.75
N LEU A 43 6.77 1.40 -5.33
CA LEU A 43 7.12 1.92 -4.01
C LEU A 43 6.90 3.44 -3.95
N GLN A 44 7.23 4.17 -5.03
CA GLN A 44 6.88 5.59 -5.15
C GLN A 44 5.37 5.83 -5.08
N GLU A 45 4.57 4.99 -5.75
CA GLU A 45 3.10 5.07 -5.68
C GLU A 45 2.60 4.98 -4.24
N ILE A 46 3.09 3.99 -3.49
CA ILE A 46 2.75 3.79 -2.08
C ILE A 46 3.14 5.01 -1.24
N ILE A 47 4.39 5.46 -1.37
CA ILE A 47 4.92 6.58 -0.60
C ILE A 47 4.09 7.84 -0.83
N LEU A 48 3.84 8.20 -2.09
CA LEU A 48 3.11 9.41 -2.44
C LEU A 48 1.62 9.31 -2.06
N ARG A 49 1.03 8.11 -2.11
CA ARG A 49 -0.33 7.89 -1.63
C ARG A 49 -0.47 8.14 -0.13
N CYS A 50 0.52 7.73 0.67
CA CYS A 50 0.55 8.03 2.11
C CYS A 50 0.64 9.54 2.41
N LEU A 51 1.17 10.33 1.48
CA LEU A 51 1.38 11.77 1.63
C LEU A 51 0.27 12.63 1.03
N GLU A 52 -0.82 12.02 0.52
CA GLU A 52 -1.95 12.80 0.00
C GLU A 52 -2.55 13.70 1.09
N PRO A 53 -2.88 14.97 0.77
CA PRO A 53 -3.50 15.89 1.74
C PRO A 53 -4.85 15.38 2.24
N GLU A 54 -5.67 14.84 1.33
CA GLU A 54 -7.00 14.32 1.64
C GLU A 54 -6.92 12.90 2.21
N ALA A 55 -7.46 12.68 3.40
CA ALA A 55 -7.43 11.38 4.08
C ALA A 55 -8.10 10.27 3.24
N ALA A 56 -9.17 10.59 2.53
CA ALA A 56 -9.88 9.64 1.65
C ALA A 56 -9.02 9.14 0.48
N GLN A 57 -7.98 9.88 0.09
CA GLN A 57 -7.06 9.49 -0.97
C GLN A 57 -5.88 8.65 -0.46
N ARG A 58 -5.72 8.54 0.87
CA ARG A 58 -4.68 7.72 1.49
C ARG A 58 -5.12 6.26 1.57
N TYR A 59 -4.33 5.46 2.27
CA TYR A 59 -4.73 4.12 2.68
C TYR A 59 -5.78 4.18 3.78
N PRO A 60 -6.86 3.37 3.70
CA PRO A 60 -7.92 3.35 4.73
C PRO A 60 -7.38 2.88 6.08
N SER A 61 -6.37 2.01 6.08
CA SER A 61 -5.72 1.50 7.29
C SER A 61 -4.27 1.14 7.05
N ALA A 62 -3.51 0.97 8.13
CA ALA A 62 -2.14 0.47 8.09
C ALA A 62 -2.06 -0.96 7.50
N ALA A 63 -3.11 -1.77 7.69
CA ALA A 63 -3.17 -3.11 7.11
C ALA A 63 -3.17 -3.08 5.57
N HIS A 64 -3.90 -2.14 4.96
CA HIS A 64 -3.90 -1.96 3.49
C HIS A 64 -2.53 -1.52 2.98
N LEU A 65 -1.86 -0.63 3.71
CA LEU A 65 -0.49 -0.23 3.40
C LEU A 65 0.48 -1.41 3.48
N ALA A 66 0.40 -2.18 4.57
CA ALA A 66 1.24 -3.36 4.76
C ALA A 66 1.02 -4.42 3.67
N LEU A 67 -0.24 -4.63 3.26
CA LEU A 67 -0.59 -5.55 2.18
C LEU A 67 0.04 -5.12 0.85
N ASP A 68 0.00 -3.83 0.50
CA ASP A 68 0.62 -3.31 -0.72
C ASP A 68 2.16 -3.42 -0.68
N LEU A 69 2.77 -3.16 0.47
CA LEU A 69 4.21 -3.32 0.65
C LEU A 69 4.65 -4.79 0.51
N ALA A 70 3.84 -5.73 1.01
CA ALA A 70 4.10 -7.16 0.90
C ALA A 70 3.85 -7.71 -0.51
N ASN A 71 2.96 -7.07 -1.30
CA ASN A 71 2.53 -7.55 -2.61
C ASN A 71 2.71 -6.49 -3.71
N PRO A 72 3.94 -6.17 -4.12
CA PRO A 72 4.25 -5.11 -5.10
C PRO A 72 3.51 -5.25 -6.44
N THR A 73 3.26 -6.48 -6.87
CA THR A 73 2.59 -6.79 -8.14
C THR A 73 1.11 -6.41 -8.17
N GLN A 74 0.47 -6.29 -7.01
CA GLN A 74 -0.92 -5.87 -6.88
C GLN A 74 -1.08 -4.34 -6.85
N VAL A 75 0.02 -3.60 -6.72
CA VAL A 75 -0.02 -2.14 -6.64
C VAL A 75 -0.35 -1.54 -8.00
N ARG A 76 -1.49 -0.87 -8.10
CA ARG A 76 -1.86 -0.13 -9.29
C ARG A 76 -1.02 1.13 -9.42
N ILE A 77 -0.12 1.17 -10.41
CA ILE A 77 0.75 2.31 -10.67
C ILE A 77 -0.05 3.37 -11.44
N THR A 78 -0.24 4.53 -10.83
CA THR A 78 -0.86 5.72 -11.42
C THR A 78 0.21 6.72 -11.90
N GLU A 79 -0.22 7.94 -12.26
CA GLU A 79 0.70 9.05 -12.57
C GLU A 79 1.67 9.36 -11.41
N ARG A 80 1.26 9.11 -10.16
CA ARG A 80 2.13 9.26 -8.98
C ARG A 80 3.37 8.36 -9.07
N GLY A 81 3.18 7.10 -9.39
CA GLY A 81 4.27 6.12 -9.49
C GLY A 81 5.21 6.36 -10.67
N ARG A 82 4.69 6.98 -11.75
CA ARG A 82 5.44 7.22 -12.98
C ARG A 82 6.22 8.53 -12.99
N ARG A 83 5.77 9.51 -12.21
CA ARG A 83 6.33 10.87 -12.22
C ARG A 83 7.77 10.87 -11.71
N THR A 84 8.68 11.47 -12.51
CA THR A 84 10.10 11.64 -12.17
C THR A 84 10.47 13.10 -11.91
N GLN A 85 9.63 14.02 -12.35
CA GLN A 85 9.85 15.46 -12.18
C GLN A 85 8.90 16.06 -11.15
N GLY A 86 9.31 17.17 -10.55
CA GLY A 86 8.46 17.94 -9.63
C GLY A 86 7.21 18.48 -10.33
N THR A 87 6.22 18.84 -9.53
CA THR A 87 4.97 19.41 -10.02
C THR A 87 5.21 20.82 -10.59
N PRO A 88 4.63 21.18 -11.74
CA PRO A 88 4.73 22.52 -12.29
C PRO A 88 4.20 23.61 -11.34
N PHE A 89 4.81 24.78 -11.36
CA PHE A 89 4.43 25.92 -10.48
C PHE A 89 2.93 26.24 -10.53
N LEU A 90 2.31 26.23 -11.70
CA LEU A 90 0.88 26.50 -11.87
C LEU A 90 -0.02 25.50 -11.11
N ALA A 91 0.38 24.25 -11.02
CA ALA A 91 -0.35 23.24 -10.25
C ALA A 91 -0.21 23.48 -8.74
N HIS A 92 0.94 23.97 -8.27
CA HIS A 92 1.14 24.39 -6.88
C HIS A 92 0.26 25.60 -6.55
N LEU A 93 0.21 26.62 -7.42
CA LEU A 93 -0.62 27.80 -7.25
C LEU A 93 -2.12 27.45 -7.17
N LYS A 94 -2.60 26.57 -8.06
CA LYS A 94 -4.00 26.09 -8.04
C LYS A 94 -4.35 25.36 -6.74
N ARG A 95 -3.43 24.53 -6.22
CA ARG A 95 -3.60 23.82 -4.94
C ARG A 95 -3.57 24.78 -3.76
N TRP A 96 -2.68 25.76 -3.78
CA TRP A 96 -2.60 26.81 -2.76
C TRP A 96 -3.90 27.61 -2.66
N LEU A 97 -4.45 28.08 -3.79
CA LEU A 97 -5.73 28.78 -3.84
C LEU A 97 -6.88 27.90 -3.29
N ARG A 98 -6.89 26.61 -3.60
CA ARG A 98 -7.88 25.68 -3.06
C ARG A 98 -7.70 25.49 -1.54
N ALA A 99 -6.47 25.36 -1.06
CA ALA A 99 -6.17 25.19 0.36
C ALA A 99 -6.47 26.44 1.19
N ALA A 100 -6.33 27.63 0.62
CA ALA A 100 -6.66 28.90 1.29
C ALA A 100 -8.15 29.02 1.66
N GLY A 101 -9.04 28.33 0.91
CA GLY A 101 -10.48 28.27 1.19
C GLY A 101 -10.95 27.05 1.99
N MET A 102 -10.05 26.12 2.32
CA MET A 102 -10.44 24.91 3.03
C MET A 102 -10.44 25.09 4.55
N HIS A 103 -11.60 24.96 5.17
CA HIS A 103 -11.71 24.55 6.56
C HIS A 103 -11.34 23.08 6.61
N TYR A 104 -10.29 22.73 7.36
CA TYR A 104 -9.82 21.36 7.47
C TYR A 104 -10.65 20.65 8.57
N PRO A 105 -11.69 19.87 8.21
CA PRO A 105 -12.36 19.07 9.20
C PRO A 105 -11.39 18.02 9.73
N PRO A 106 -11.43 17.67 11.02
CA PRO A 106 -10.66 16.56 11.54
C PRO A 106 -10.96 15.32 10.71
N SER A 107 -9.93 14.54 10.42
CA SER A 107 -10.09 13.29 9.65
C SER A 107 -11.15 12.41 10.30
N PRO A 108 -12.17 11.95 9.57
CA PRO A 108 -13.14 11.01 10.12
C PRO A 108 -12.39 9.77 10.65
N LEU A 109 -12.91 9.19 11.72
CA LEU A 109 -12.38 7.95 12.29
C LEU A 109 -12.23 6.90 11.19
N PRO A 110 -11.20 6.05 11.24
CA PRO A 110 -10.88 5.06 10.19
C PRO A 110 -12.00 4.06 9.90
N SER A 111 -12.92 3.83 10.86
CA SER A 111 -13.95 2.80 10.78
C SER A 111 -14.80 2.81 9.50
N PRO A 112 -15.35 3.94 9.00
CA PRO A 112 -16.16 3.91 7.78
C PRO A 112 -15.34 3.52 6.53
N GLN A 113 -14.07 3.94 6.47
CA GLN A 113 -13.20 3.63 5.32
C GLN A 113 -12.78 2.15 5.30
N ILE A 114 -12.69 1.50 6.46
CA ILE A 114 -12.39 0.07 6.57
C ILE A 114 -13.59 -0.76 6.10
N GLU A 115 -14.82 -0.31 6.39
CA GLU A 115 -16.04 -0.98 5.93
C GLU A 115 -16.21 -0.89 4.41
N GLU A 116 -15.77 0.20 3.78
CA GLU A 116 -15.86 0.40 2.34
C GLU A 116 -14.88 -0.45 1.53
N THR A 117 -13.71 -0.78 2.12
CA THR A 117 -12.66 -1.55 1.43
C THR A 117 -12.15 -2.69 2.31
N PRO A 118 -12.94 -3.75 2.52
CA PRO A 118 -12.55 -4.86 3.39
C PRO A 118 -11.37 -5.65 2.81
N ILE A 119 -10.56 -6.20 3.70
CA ILE A 119 -9.56 -7.22 3.36
C ILE A 119 -10.20 -8.58 3.62
N VAL A 120 -10.35 -9.37 2.57
CA VAL A 120 -10.77 -10.76 2.67
C VAL A 120 -9.53 -11.61 2.94
N MET A 121 -9.47 -12.21 4.12
CA MET A 121 -8.39 -13.11 4.48
C MET A 121 -8.80 -14.56 4.20
N VAL A 122 -7.98 -15.27 3.45
CA VAL A 122 -8.21 -16.67 3.10
C VAL A 122 -7.11 -17.51 3.71
N ALA A 123 -7.48 -18.46 4.58
CA ALA A 123 -6.57 -19.45 5.10
C ALA A 123 -6.49 -20.63 4.13
N VAL A 124 -5.32 -20.86 3.56
CA VAL A 124 -5.06 -22.00 2.69
C VAL A 124 -4.36 -23.10 3.50
N PRO A 125 -4.92 -24.30 3.61
CA PRO A 125 -4.27 -25.39 4.33
C PRO A 125 -2.95 -25.77 3.67
N HIS A 126 -1.97 -26.15 4.48
CA HIS A 126 -0.63 -26.52 4.02
C HIS A 126 -0.57 -27.94 3.48
N SER A 127 -1.33 -28.89 4.08
CA SER A 127 -1.36 -30.31 3.75
C SER A 127 -2.74 -30.71 3.26
N ASP A 128 -2.78 -31.80 2.49
CA ASP A 128 -4.01 -32.43 2.00
C ASP A 128 -4.90 -31.53 1.12
N VAL A 129 -4.27 -30.64 0.38
CA VAL A 129 -4.97 -29.74 -0.52
C VAL A 129 -5.28 -30.47 -1.82
N THR A 130 -6.54 -30.86 -2.01
CA THR A 130 -7.01 -31.41 -3.28
C THR A 130 -7.40 -30.28 -4.25
N ASP A 131 -7.38 -30.56 -5.56
CA ASP A 131 -7.82 -29.60 -6.57
C ASP A 131 -9.29 -29.19 -6.35
N ALA A 132 -10.13 -30.08 -5.84
CA ALA A 132 -11.51 -29.79 -5.47
C ALA A 132 -11.60 -28.78 -4.33
N THR A 133 -10.73 -28.88 -3.32
CA THR A 133 -10.65 -27.92 -2.20
C THR A 133 -10.22 -26.56 -2.70
N LEU A 134 -9.19 -26.50 -3.57
CA LEU A 134 -8.73 -25.22 -4.16
C LEU A 134 -9.81 -24.59 -5.04
N TYR A 135 -10.52 -25.38 -5.84
CA TYR A 135 -11.62 -24.88 -6.65
C TYR A 135 -12.74 -24.27 -5.81
N SER A 136 -13.18 -24.98 -4.76
CA SER A 136 -14.23 -24.50 -3.85
C SER A 136 -13.80 -23.21 -3.12
N LEU A 137 -12.53 -23.14 -2.69
CA LEU A 137 -11.95 -21.97 -2.05
C LEU A 137 -11.92 -20.77 -3.01
N ARG A 138 -11.47 -20.99 -4.24
CA ARG A 138 -11.43 -19.97 -5.29
C ARG A 138 -12.82 -19.42 -5.58
N GLU A 139 -13.83 -20.28 -5.70
CA GLU A 139 -15.20 -19.87 -5.93
C GLU A 139 -15.78 -19.07 -4.76
N ALA A 140 -15.52 -19.50 -3.51
CA ALA A 140 -15.94 -18.76 -2.33
C ALA A 140 -15.28 -17.38 -2.25
N VAL A 141 -13.99 -17.27 -2.56
CA VAL A 141 -13.25 -16.02 -2.64
C VAL A 141 -13.80 -15.11 -3.73
N ALA A 142 -14.03 -15.63 -4.93
CA ALA A 142 -14.58 -14.87 -6.04
C ALA A 142 -15.97 -14.29 -5.72
N ARG A 143 -16.84 -15.07 -5.06
CA ARG A 143 -18.11 -14.58 -4.54
C ARG A 143 -17.95 -13.49 -3.50
N SER A 144 -17.05 -13.66 -2.54
CA SER A 144 -16.80 -12.67 -1.50
C SER A 144 -16.25 -11.35 -2.05
N LEU A 145 -15.36 -11.39 -3.03
CA LEU A 145 -14.81 -10.21 -3.70
C LEU A 145 -15.84 -9.54 -4.62
N GLY A 146 -16.70 -10.32 -5.29
CA GLY A 146 -17.75 -9.81 -6.17
C GLY A 146 -18.85 -9.02 -5.46
N ILE A 147 -19.10 -9.30 -4.18
CA ILE A 147 -20.11 -8.60 -3.38
C ILE A 147 -19.65 -7.19 -2.97
N ARG A 148 -18.36 -6.98 -2.85
CA ARG A 148 -17.78 -5.70 -2.37
C ARG A 148 -16.69 -5.20 -3.32
N PRO A 149 -17.02 -4.32 -4.27
CA PRO A 149 -16.04 -3.73 -5.18
C PRO A 149 -14.92 -3.02 -4.38
N GLY A 150 -13.68 -3.29 -4.74
CA GLY A 150 -12.51 -2.73 -4.05
C GLY A 150 -11.99 -3.57 -2.88
N ALA A 151 -12.64 -4.68 -2.53
CA ALA A 151 -12.12 -5.63 -1.55
C ALA A 151 -10.74 -6.18 -2.01
N ARG A 152 -9.86 -6.44 -1.05
CA ARG A 152 -8.51 -6.95 -1.30
C ARG A 152 -8.38 -8.35 -0.70
N LEU A 153 -7.60 -9.18 -1.35
CA LEU A 153 -7.36 -10.57 -0.93
C LEU A 153 -6.02 -10.70 -0.23
N ALA A 154 -6.02 -11.32 0.93
CA ALA A 154 -4.82 -11.76 1.64
C ALA A 154 -4.90 -13.29 1.85
N CYS A 155 -3.95 -14.03 1.30
CA CYS A 155 -3.84 -15.47 1.51
C CYS A 155 -2.84 -15.74 2.64
N VAL A 156 -3.23 -16.59 3.59
CA VAL A 156 -2.40 -16.98 4.74
C VAL A 156 -2.30 -18.50 4.78
N THR A 157 -1.08 -19.00 4.88
CA THR A 157 -0.82 -20.44 5.10
C THR A 157 -0.13 -20.60 6.45
N VAL A 158 -0.63 -21.51 7.28
CA VAL A 158 -0.03 -21.88 8.55
C VAL A 158 0.89 -23.08 8.31
N LEU A 159 2.18 -22.88 8.49
CA LEU A 159 3.18 -23.93 8.43
C LEU A 159 3.44 -24.44 9.85
N SER A 160 3.24 -25.73 10.08
CA SER A 160 3.67 -26.35 11.33
C SER A 160 5.19 -26.45 11.31
N PRO A 161 5.93 -26.01 12.34
CA PRO A 161 7.36 -26.20 12.41
C PRO A 161 7.63 -27.71 12.50
N SER A 162 8.11 -28.30 11.40
CA SER A 162 8.62 -29.65 11.46
C SER A 162 9.85 -29.70 12.36
N ALA A 163 9.91 -30.66 13.29
CA ALA A 163 10.96 -30.79 14.30
C ALA A 163 12.32 -31.21 13.72
N SER A 164 12.72 -30.70 12.55
CA SER A 164 13.97 -31.01 11.88
C SER A 164 14.75 -29.75 11.55
N SER A 165 15.84 -29.58 12.28
CA SER A 165 17.07 -28.79 11.99
C SER A 165 16.95 -27.36 11.45
N THR A 166 17.49 -26.47 12.24
CA THR A 166 17.52 -24.99 12.15
C THR A 166 18.28 -24.36 10.97
N SER A 167 18.81 -25.11 10.02
CA SER A 167 19.58 -24.56 8.90
C SER A 167 18.91 -24.63 7.52
N ASP A 168 17.90 -25.48 7.36
CA ASP A 168 17.18 -25.69 6.08
C ASP A 168 15.80 -25.00 6.05
N SER A 169 15.30 -24.48 7.16
CA SER A 169 13.94 -23.95 7.26
C SER A 169 13.69 -22.75 6.33
N ALA A 170 14.62 -21.81 6.28
CA ALA A 170 14.44 -20.60 5.46
C ALA A 170 14.44 -20.87 3.94
N ARG A 171 15.21 -21.88 3.48
CA ARG A 171 15.19 -22.28 2.07
C ARG A 171 13.94 -23.07 1.71
N SER A 172 13.48 -23.92 2.63
CA SER A 172 12.24 -24.69 2.48
C SER A 172 11.01 -23.80 2.44
N GLU A 173 10.92 -22.79 3.32
CA GLU A 173 9.83 -21.81 3.34
C GLU A 173 9.75 -21.01 2.05
N THR A 174 10.89 -20.57 1.52
CA THR A 174 10.93 -19.81 0.26
C THR A 174 10.51 -20.67 -0.95
N ALA A 175 10.86 -21.94 -0.94
CA ALA A 175 10.46 -22.88 -2.00
C ALA A 175 8.96 -23.19 -1.95
N LEU A 176 8.40 -23.42 -0.75
CA LEU A 176 6.97 -23.62 -0.53
C LEU A 176 6.15 -22.39 -0.92
N HIS A 177 6.62 -21.20 -0.58
CA HIS A 177 5.97 -19.95 -0.97
C HIS A 177 5.89 -19.80 -2.49
N ARG A 178 6.94 -20.13 -3.22
CA ARG A 178 6.94 -20.11 -4.71
C ARG A 178 5.99 -21.15 -5.28
N GLN A 179 5.95 -22.35 -4.69
CA GLN A 179 5.08 -23.44 -5.18
C GLN A 179 3.60 -23.11 -4.99
N HIS A 180 3.22 -22.46 -3.88
CA HIS A 180 1.85 -22.01 -3.65
C HIS A 180 1.44 -20.85 -4.57
N HIS A 181 2.34 -19.91 -4.83
CA HIS A 181 2.08 -18.82 -5.79
C HIS A 181 1.90 -19.31 -7.23
N ALA A 182 2.51 -20.42 -7.61
CA ALA A 182 2.37 -20.98 -8.96
C ALA A 182 1.04 -21.76 -9.16
N ARG A 183 0.32 -22.09 -8.07
CA ARG A 183 -0.94 -22.83 -8.11
C ARG A 183 -2.18 -21.97 -7.94
N LEU A 184 -2.03 -20.68 -7.56
CA LEU A 184 -3.09 -19.69 -7.44
C LEU A 184 -3.18 -18.82 -8.70
#